data_aac3fb84eae4f553d3e2b033fd7f69d6
#
_entry.id   aac3fb84eae4f553d3e2b033fd7f69d6
#
_cell.length_a   1.000
_cell.length_b   1.000
_cell.length_c   1.000
_cell.angle_alpha   90.00
_cell.angle_beta   90.00
_cell.angle_gamma   90.00
#
_symmetry.space_group_name_H-M   'P 1'
#
loop_
_entity.id
_entity.type
_entity.pdbx_description
1 polymer ?
#
loop_
_entity_poly.entity_id
_entity_poly.type
_entity_poly.pdbx_seq_one_letter_code
_entity_poly.pdbx_strand_id
1 'polypeptide(L)'
;MNTAFLQTTGLLVLSNLFMTFAWYGHLKNLKGSPWIVAALISWGIALFEYLLQVPANRIGHAGGLELGQLKIMQEIITLCVFVPFALLYMGERWKWDYLWAFLCIIGAVYFVFRK
;
A
#
# COMPACT_ATOMS: atom_id res chain seq x y z
N MET A 1 2.55 21.38 7.08
CA MET A 1 1.90 20.07 6.96
C MET A 1 1.02 19.87 8.18
N ASN A 2 -0.21 19.49 8.01
CA ASN A 2 -1.11 19.37 9.13
C ASN A 2 -1.11 17.95 9.72
N THR A 3 -1.66 17.84 10.93
CA THR A 3 -1.72 16.57 11.65
C THR A 3 -2.51 15.51 10.87
N ALA A 4 -3.59 15.94 10.19
CA ALA A 4 -4.42 15.01 9.42
C ALA A 4 -3.63 14.35 8.30
N PHE A 5 -2.78 15.11 7.62
CA PHE A 5 -1.93 14.55 6.56
C PHE A 5 -0.96 13.53 7.13
N LEU A 6 -0.31 13.84 8.25
CA LEU A 6 0.64 12.92 8.88
C LEU A 6 -0.05 11.65 9.39
N GLN A 7 -1.22 11.77 10.01
CA GLN A 7 -1.99 10.63 10.48
C GLN A 7 -2.44 9.75 9.32
N THR A 8 -2.92 10.38 8.25
CA THR A 8 -3.34 9.65 7.04
C THR A 8 -2.17 8.86 6.46
N THR A 9 -1.03 9.51 6.30
CA THR A 9 0.16 8.87 5.73
C THR A 9 0.63 7.70 6.58
N GLY A 10 0.71 7.89 7.90
CA GLY A 10 1.14 6.83 8.82
C GLY A 10 0.21 5.63 8.79
N LEU A 11 -1.09 5.87 8.82
CA LEU A 11 -2.08 4.80 8.77
C LEU A 11 -2.06 4.08 7.43
N LEU A 12 -1.88 4.81 6.32
CA LEU A 12 -1.79 4.18 5.01
C LEU A 12 -0.53 3.32 4.88
N VAL A 13 0.60 3.73 5.47
CA VAL A 13 1.80 2.91 5.47
C VAL A 13 1.56 1.60 6.21
N LEU A 14 0.99 1.65 7.40
CA LEU A 14 0.67 0.45 8.18
C LEU A 14 -0.34 -0.43 7.44
N SER A 15 -1.37 0.18 6.87
CA SER A 15 -2.39 -0.53 6.11
C SER A 15 -1.77 -1.27 4.92
N ASN A 16 -0.84 -0.63 4.21
CA ASN A 16 -0.19 -1.25 3.07
C ASN A 16 0.75 -2.38 3.45
N LEU A 17 1.36 -2.32 4.64
CA LEU A 17 2.14 -3.45 5.13
C LEU A 17 1.27 -4.70 5.25
N PHE A 18 0.11 -4.57 5.90
CA PHE A 18 -0.83 -5.68 6.03
C PHE A 18 -1.35 -6.14 4.67
N MET A 19 -1.71 -5.18 3.81
CA MET A 19 -2.30 -5.52 2.51
C MET A 19 -1.29 -6.21 1.59
N THR A 20 -0.03 -5.79 1.64
CA THR A 20 1.01 -6.42 0.84
C THR A 20 1.18 -7.89 1.25
N PHE A 21 1.16 -8.18 2.55
CA PHE A 21 1.17 -9.56 3.00
C PHE A 21 -0.09 -10.32 2.60
N ALA A 22 -1.26 -9.66 2.64
CA ALA A 22 -2.50 -10.28 2.21
C ALA A 22 -2.48 -10.65 0.73
N TRP A 23 -1.92 -9.78 -0.10
CA TRP A 23 -1.86 -10.02 -1.55
C TRP A 23 -0.84 -11.08 -1.93
N TYR A 24 0.32 -11.08 -1.29
CA TYR A 24 1.47 -11.83 -1.82
C TYR A 24 2.11 -12.79 -0.85
N GLY A 25 1.86 -12.65 0.46
CA GLY A 25 2.48 -13.51 1.45
C GLY A 25 2.14 -14.99 1.25
N HIS A 26 0.91 -15.28 0.79
CA HIS A 26 0.48 -16.64 0.54
C HIS A 26 1.29 -17.32 -0.58
N LEU A 27 1.86 -16.55 -1.50
CA LEU A 27 2.68 -17.10 -2.55
C LEU A 27 3.95 -17.75 -2.02
N LYS A 28 4.43 -17.28 -0.86
CA LYS A 28 5.61 -17.84 -0.22
C LYS A 28 5.24 -18.85 0.87
N ASN A 29 4.34 -18.46 1.76
CA ASN A 29 4.08 -19.20 3.01
C ASN A 29 3.00 -20.26 2.86
N LEU A 30 2.09 -20.12 1.90
CA LEU A 30 0.95 -21.03 1.72
C LEU A 30 0.98 -21.69 0.35
N LYS A 31 2.17 -21.82 -0.22
CA LYS A 31 2.35 -22.34 -1.56
C LYS A 31 1.82 -23.75 -1.76
N GLY A 32 1.95 -24.60 -0.72
CA GLY A 32 1.46 -25.98 -0.76
C GLY A 32 0.03 -26.14 -0.29
N SER A 33 -0.66 -25.07 0.10
CA SER A 33 -2.02 -25.13 0.61
C SER A 33 -3.03 -24.93 -0.53
N PRO A 34 -4.28 -25.45 -0.37
CA PRO A 34 -5.33 -25.15 -1.34
C PRO A 34 -5.57 -23.63 -1.42
N TRP A 35 -6.01 -23.18 -2.59
CA TRP A 35 -6.22 -21.74 -2.81
C TRP A 35 -7.25 -21.15 -1.83
N ILE A 36 -8.25 -21.95 -1.44
CA ILE A 36 -9.30 -21.46 -0.52
C ILE A 36 -8.70 -21.15 0.87
N VAL A 37 -7.75 -21.94 1.34
CA VAL A 37 -7.07 -21.68 2.61
C VAL A 37 -6.26 -20.39 2.52
N ALA A 38 -5.52 -20.20 1.42
CA ALA A 38 -4.77 -18.98 1.18
C ALA A 38 -5.70 -17.77 1.14
N ALA A 39 -6.84 -17.90 0.47
CA ALA A 39 -7.82 -16.81 0.38
C ALA A 39 -8.37 -16.43 1.76
N LEU A 40 -8.70 -17.40 2.59
CA LEU A 40 -9.25 -17.13 3.93
C LEU A 40 -8.23 -16.47 4.84
N ILE A 41 -6.98 -16.93 4.82
CA ILE A 41 -5.92 -16.34 5.62
C ILE A 41 -5.64 -14.91 5.16
N SER A 42 -5.55 -14.69 3.85
CA SER A 42 -5.33 -13.36 3.29
C SER A 42 -6.50 -12.43 3.62
N TRP A 43 -7.73 -12.94 3.59
CA TRP A 43 -8.90 -12.16 3.98
C TRP A 43 -8.81 -11.70 5.44
N GLY A 44 -8.36 -12.59 6.34
CA GLY A 44 -8.15 -12.21 7.74
C GLY A 44 -7.11 -11.10 7.90
N ILE A 45 -6.02 -11.15 7.13
CA ILE A 45 -5.02 -10.09 7.12
C ILE A 45 -5.63 -8.79 6.59
N ALA A 46 -6.43 -8.87 5.52
CA ALA A 46 -7.07 -7.70 4.93
C ALA A 46 -8.05 -7.03 5.89
N LEU A 47 -8.64 -7.78 6.83
CA LEU A 47 -9.49 -7.20 7.84
C LEU A 47 -8.72 -6.17 8.67
N PHE A 48 -7.51 -6.51 9.11
CA PHE A 48 -6.66 -5.58 9.85
C PHE A 48 -6.28 -4.38 8.98
N GLU A 49 -6.04 -4.61 7.69
CA GLU A 49 -5.75 -3.52 6.76
C GLU A 49 -6.90 -2.53 6.71
N TYR A 50 -8.14 -2.99 6.62
CA TYR A 50 -9.30 -2.11 6.59
C TYR A 50 -9.48 -1.32 7.88
N LEU A 51 -9.12 -1.90 9.01
CA LEU A 51 -9.19 -1.18 10.29
C LEU A 51 -8.23 0.01 10.33
N LEU A 52 -7.22 0.01 9.48
CA LEU A 52 -6.27 1.10 9.34
C LEU A 52 -6.63 2.01 8.16
N GLN A 53 -7.02 1.43 7.04
CA GLN A 53 -7.27 2.19 5.80
C GLN A 53 -8.51 3.07 5.91
N VAL A 54 -9.61 2.56 6.45
CA VAL A 54 -10.85 3.32 6.52
C VAL A 54 -10.67 4.59 7.38
N PRO A 55 -10.11 4.50 8.60
CA PRO A 55 -9.80 5.72 9.34
C PRO A 55 -8.84 6.65 8.60
N ALA A 56 -7.83 6.10 7.92
CA ALA A 56 -6.88 6.91 7.17
C ALA A 56 -7.56 7.76 6.11
N ASN A 57 -8.42 7.14 5.32
CA ASN A 57 -9.14 7.85 4.26
C ASN A 57 -10.11 8.87 4.84
N ARG A 58 -10.78 8.55 5.94
CA ARG A 58 -11.72 9.47 6.56
C ARG A 58 -11.01 10.69 7.15
N ILE A 59 -9.88 10.47 7.82
CA ILE A 59 -9.08 11.56 8.38
C ILE A 59 -8.54 12.44 7.25
N GLY A 60 -8.00 11.84 6.20
CA GLY A 60 -7.45 12.58 5.08
C GLY A 60 -8.50 13.41 4.35
N HIS A 61 -9.65 12.81 4.08
CA HIS A 61 -10.72 13.50 3.38
C HIS A 61 -11.29 14.64 4.24
N ALA A 62 -11.49 14.40 5.53
CA ALA A 62 -11.94 15.44 6.45
C ALA A 62 -10.90 16.56 6.58
N GLY A 63 -9.64 16.25 6.42
CA GLY A 63 -8.54 17.22 6.45
C GLY A 63 -8.32 17.99 5.16
N GLY A 64 -9.16 17.77 4.14
CA GLY A 64 -9.13 18.54 2.90
C GLY A 64 -8.52 17.83 1.71
N LEU A 65 -8.11 16.56 1.83
CA LEU A 65 -7.57 15.83 0.70
C LEU A 65 -8.70 15.35 -0.21
N GLU A 66 -8.51 15.55 -1.50
CA GLU A 66 -9.44 15.07 -2.50
C GLU A 66 -9.29 13.56 -2.71
N LEU A 67 -10.33 12.94 -3.26
CA LEU A 67 -10.32 11.50 -3.51
C LEU A 67 -9.13 11.08 -4.39
N GLY A 68 -8.87 11.83 -5.46
CA GLY A 68 -7.74 11.53 -6.34
C GLY A 68 -6.40 11.63 -5.61
N GLN A 69 -6.26 12.60 -4.72
CA GLN A 69 -5.05 12.76 -3.92
C GLN A 69 -4.85 11.59 -2.97
N LEU A 70 -5.92 11.12 -2.33
CA LEU A 70 -5.85 9.94 -1.47
C LEU A 70 -5.45 8.70 -2.25
N LYS A 71 -6.00 8.53 -3.44
CA LYS A 71 -5.67 7.38 -4.28
C LYS A 71 -4.20 7.37 -4.69
N ILE A 72 -3.69 8.51 -5.14
CA ILE A 72 -2.30 8.60 -5.58
C ILE A 72 -1.35 8.45 -4.38
N MET A 73 -1.70 8.98 -3.20
CA MET A 73 -0.94 8.72 -1.99
C MET A 73 -0.83 7.23 -1.71
N GLN A 74 -1.94 6.51 -1.84
CA GLN A 74 -1.93 5.06 -1.65
C GLN A 74 -1.02 4.36 -2.65
N GLU A 75 -1.04 4.78 -3.91
CA GLU A 75 -0.23 4.13 -4.95
C GLU A 75 1.27 4.29 -4.66
N ILE A 76 1.71 5.50 -4.29
CA ILE A 76 3.12 5.68 -4.00
C ILE A 76 3.53 4.94 -2.72
N ILE A 77 2.69 4.94 -1.70
CA ILE A 77 2.96 4.20 -0.47
C ILE A 77 2.99 2.70 -0.75
N THR A 78 2.04 2.21 -1.55
CA THR A 78 2.00 0.81 -1.94
C THR A 78 3.31 0.40 -2.61
N LEU A 79 3.80 1.19 -3.53
CA LEU A 79 5.05 0.89 -4.21
C LEU A 79 6.25 0.95 -3.26
N CYS A 80 6.28 1.94 -2.37
CA CYS A 80 7.35 2.07 -1.37
C CYS A 80 7.39 0.89 -0.41
N VAL A 81 6.24 0.32 -0.08
CA VAL A 81 6.15 -0.87 0.77
C VAL A 81 6.45 -2.13 -0.03
N PHE A 82 5.94 -2.20 -1.26
CA PHE A 82 6.05 -3.39 -2.10
C PHE A 82 7.50 -3.70 -2.48
N VAL A 83 8.28 -2.70 -2.88
CA VAL A 83 9.64 -2.95 -3.37
C VAL A 83 10.52 -3.59 -2.29
N PRO A 84 10.61 -3.04 -1.05
CA PRO A 84 11.35 -3.75 -0.01
C PRO A 84 10.78 -5.13 0.31
N PHE A 85 9.46 -5.27 0.33
CA PHE A 85 8.82 -6.55 0.57
C PHE A 85 9.25 -7.59 -0.48
N ALA A 86 9.17 -7.21 -1.75
CA ALA A 86 9.53 -8.12 -2.83
C ALA A 86 11.01 -8.53 -2.77
N LEU A 87 11.88 -7.57 -2.49
CA LEU A 87 13.31 -7.84 -2.46
C LEU A 87 13.74 -8.62 -1.22
N LEU A 88 13.20 -8.29 -0.05
CA LEU A 88 13.67 -8.85 1.22
C LEU A 88 12.87 -10.08 1.65
N TYR A 89 11.56 -10.04 1.52
CA TYR A 89 10.71 -11.13 1.99
C TYR A 89 10.49 -12.19 0.92
N MET A 90 10.16 -11.77 -0.29
CA MET A 90 9.88 -12.71 -1.38
C MET A 90 11.13 -13.17 -2.12
N GLY A 91 12.26 -12.50 -1.92
CA GLY A 91 13.52 -12.88 -2.54
C GLY A 91 13.62 -12.56 -4.02
N GLU A 92 12.81 -11.61 -4.48
CA GLU A 92 12.86 -11.19 -5.87
C GLU A 92 14.12 -10.38 -6.16
N ARG A 93 14.53 -10.35 -7.41
CA ARG A 93 15.71 -9.60 -7.83
C ARG A 93 15.34 -8.14 -8.08
N TRP A 94 16.28 -7.24 -7.76
CA TRP A 94 16.15 -5.85 -8.13
C TRP A 94 16.12 -5.70 -9.64
N LYS A 95 15.23 -4.85 -10.13
CA LYS A 95 15.17 -4.46 -11.54
C LYS A 95 15.13 -2.96 -11.64
N TRP A 96 15.85 -2.42 -12.61
CA TRP A 96 15.82 -0.98 -12.86
C TRP A 96 14.44 -0.49 -13.25
N ASP A 97 13.60 -1.38 -13.78
CA ASP A 97 12.20 -1.05 -14.09
C ASP A 97 11.42 -0.60 -12.86
N TYR A 98 11.79 -1.08 -11.66
CA TYR A 98 11.17 -0.59 -10.41
C TYR A 98 11.46 0.89 -10.20
N LEU A 99 12.68 1.33 -10.50
CA LEU A 99 13.05 2.73 -10.40
C LEU A 99 12.25 3.58 -11.39
N TRP A 100 12.14 3.13 -12.64
CA TRP A 100 11.38 3.86 -13.65
C TRP A 100 9.90 3.94 -13.29
N ALA A 101 9.33 2.85 -12.80
CA ALA A 101 7.94 2.84 -12.32
C ALA A 101 7.74 3.82 -11.17
N PHE A 102 8.67 3.83 -10.23
CA PHE A 102 8.61 4.75 -9.10
C PHE A 102 8.65 6.21 -9.55
N LEU A 103 9.52 6.52 -10.51
CA LEU A 103 9.61 7.88 -11.05
C LEU A 103 8.31 8.29 -11.76
N CYS A 104 7.65 7.35 -12.45
CA CYS A 104 6.35 7.62 -13.07
C CYS A 104 5.29 7.93 -12.02
N ILE A 105 5.30 7.23 -10.89
CA ILE A 105 4.35 7.48 -9.79
C ILE A 105 4.63 8.86 -9.17
N ILE A 106 5.89 9.23 -9.02
CA ILE A 106 6.25 10.57 -8.53
C ILE A 106 5.72 11.65 -9.49
N GLY A 107 5.80 11.41 -10.79
CA GLY A 107 5.19 12.29 -11.77
C GLY A 107 3.69 12.42 -11.58
N ALA A 108 3.02 11.31 -11.32
CA ALA A 108 1.59 11.31 -11.04
C ALA A 108 1.26 12.14 -9.79
N VAL A 109 2.07 12.01 -8.73
CA VAL A 109 1.90 12.81 -7.52
C VAL A 109 1.99 14.29 -7.83
N TYR A 110 2.98 14.68 -8.65
CA TYR A 110 3.15 16.06 -9.06
C TYR A 110 1.88 16.62 -9.69
N PHE A 111 1.30 15.90 -10.64
CA PHE A 111 0.12 16.37 -11.35
C PHE A 111 -1.13 16.41 -10.47
N VAL A 112 -1.29 15.43 -9.60
CA VAL A 112 -2.48 15.36 -8.74
C VAL A 112 -2.48 16.46 -7.68
N PHE A 113 -1.31 16.82 -7.17
CA PHE A 113 -1.20 17.86 -6.14
C PHE A 113 -0.91 19.24 -6.69
N ARG A 114 -0.71 19.37 -7.98
CA ARG A 114 -0.49 20.66 -8.64
C ARG A 114 -1.80 21.45 -8.67
N LYS A 115 -1.69 22.72 -8.35
CA LYS A 115 -2.86 23.63 -8.42
C LYS A 115 -2.89 24.40 -9.74
#